data_cd7ab66406b78a28b6931961e5155218
#
_entry.id   cd7ab66406b78a28b6931961e5155218
#
_cell.length_a   1.000
_cell.length_b   1.000
_cell.length_c   1.000
_cell.angle_alpha   90.00
_cell.angle_beta   90.00
_cell.angle_gamma   90.00
#
_symmetry.space_group_name_H-M   'P 1'
#
loop_
_entity.id
_entity.type
_entity.pdbx_description
1 polymer ?
#
loop_
_entity_poly.entity_id
_entity_poly.type
_entity_poly.pdbx_seq_one_letter_code
_entity_poly.pdbx_strand_id
1 'polypeptide(L)'
;MKKSTFNRLLSIFLMVMAVIFGVNGHVIMAEAALPDGGTTEGGHAAEAGGATAAQEAGNGGAGSQSEGIASETHGRENFNEKGTEFYENDINDKITKIRPMATPVDQISRYATTKSASSFVVEYWSIGTRPIKTTVKETTVESTGTSMVLKVEDPEMFTLDDTIRVVGVKAITNYKNQAYTSLTDEPTPDLELCVCGKDNEGYPIVYAVNGKLVNKQPIGIPVLKKGQKLIRMAKSCGELDVQTGRFNNLPASEIQYCQNFMIQIEESTFNKIAAKRVDWDFSDIEEDSIYDMRLAMEGTYLFGDMGCIKHTTKNNSAQWFTKGIWWMAGKDIEVGHVATADDVKKGYNKNERVITDLELVDISKDLFVGTGIGNKRKVIIAGSDFVSAFSKIDSDKFRLKDTVEVWDLKFKSWETDFGEVLMIHSELFDLFDMSDCGFALDPEFLVKRVHLSWTRNVLDLKKAGIRNTDAVVIQEVACLYLKYPKAHARMRLAAVPASEGASTNGDNHGSGV
;
A
#
# COMPACT_ATOMS: atom_id res chain seq x y z
N MET A 1 44.70 -3.35 15.30
CA MET A 1 44.95 -3.50 13.84
C MET A 1 44.97 -2.11 13.21
N LYS A 2 46.01 -1.77 12.46
CA LYS A 2 46.18 -0.41 11.88
C LYS A 2 45.15 -0.19 10.76
N LYS A 3 44.53 0.99 10.68
CA LYS A 3 43.57 1.38 9.65
C LYS A 3 43.96 1.01 8.20
N SER A 4 45.26 0.97 7.92
CA SER A 4 45.82 0.56 6.62
C SER A 4 45.56 -0.89 6.23
N THR A 5 45.52 -1.82 7.18
CA THR A 5 45.26 -3.26 6.91
C THR A 5 43.77 -3.53 6.68
N PHE A 6 42.91 -2.79 7.35
CA PHE A 6 41.44 -2.89 7.15
C PHE A 6 41.03 -2.42 5.75
N ASN A 7 41.58 -1.28 5.30
CA ASN A 7 41.27 -0.76 3.97
C ASN A 7 41.79 -1.67 2.83
N ARG A 8 42.93 -2.34 3.02
CA ARG A 8 43.45 -3.32 2.05
C ARG A 8 42.58 -4.59 2.00
N LEU A 9 42.10 -5.08 3.14
CA LEU A 9 41.19 -6.22 3.20
C LEU A 9 39.81 -5.89 2.58
N LEU A 10 39.28 -4.70 2.81
CA LEU A 10 38.05 -4.24 2.22
C LEU A 10 38.15 -4.08 0.70
N SER A 11 39.28 -3.57 0.19
CA SER A 11 39.55 -3.46 -1.25
C SER A 11 39.65 -4.83 -1.93
N ILE A 12 40.28 -5.80 -1.30
CA ILE A 12 40.40 -7.18 -1.82
C ILE A 12 39.00 -7.85 -1.81
N PHE A 13 38.22 -7.65 -0.76
CA PHE A 13 36.85 -8.18 -0.67
C PHE A 13 35.95 -7.62 -1.75
N LEU A 14 36.02 -6.31 -2.02
CA LEU A 14 35.28 -5.67 -3.11
C LEU A 14 35.70 -6.16 -4.50
N MET A 15 36.99 -6.38 -4.73
CA MET A 15 37.50 -7.01 -5.98
C MET A 15 36.97 -8.43 -6.17
N VAL A 16 36.98 -9.24 -5.13
CA VAL A 16 36.46 -10.61 -5.20
C VAL A 16 34.97 -10.65 -5.46
N MET A 17 34.21 -9.74 -4.85
CA MET A 17 32.76 -9.61 -5.12
C MET A 17 32.48 -9.16 -6.56
N ALA A 18 33.27 -8.26 -7.12
CA ALA A 18 33.13 -7.84 -8.52
C ALA A 18 33.38 -8.98 -9.52
N VAL A 19 34.30 -9.87 -9.20
CA VAL A 19 34.61 -11.06 -10.03
C VAL A 19 33.52 -12.13 -9.92
N ILE A 20 32.93 -12.31 -8.74
CA ILE A 20 31.87 -13.31 -8.51
C ILE A 20 30.54 -12.91 -9.13
N PHE A 21 30.23 -11.61 -9.16
CA PHE A 21 28.93 -11.11 -9.64
C PHE A 21 28.95 -10.55 -11.06
N GLY A 22 30.08 -10.63 -11.78
CA GLY A 22 30.15 -10.32 -13.21
C GLY A 22 29.72 -8.89 -13.60
N VAL A 23 29.92 -7.93 -12.71
CA VAL A 23 29.54 -6.53 -12.95
C VAL A 23 30.69 -5.83 -13.68
N ASN A 24 30.57 -5.67 -14.99
CA ASN A 24 31.35 -4.70 -15.74
C ASN A 24 30.80 -3.29 -15.39
N GLY A 25 31.28 -2.75 -14.28
CA GLY A 25 30.92 -1.41 -13.85
C GLY A 25 31.99 -0.41 -14.24
N HIS A 26 31.66 0.54 -15.10
CA HIS A 26 32.42 1.77 -15.21
C HIS A 26 32.31 2.52 -13.87
N VAL A 27 33.41 2.62 -13.17
CA VAL A 27 33.54 3.47 -11.98
C VAL A 27 33.69 4.91 -12.47
N ILE A 28 32.66 5.71 -12.33
CA ILE A 28 32.76 7.15 -12.48
C ILE A 28 33.30 7.72 -11.16
N MET A 29 34.55 8.14 -11.19
CA MET A 29 35.15 8.92 -10.10
C MET A 29 34.58 10.32 -10.15
N ALA A 30 33.78 10.68 -9.18
CA ALA A 30 33.39 12.07 -8.95
C ALA A 30 34.55 12.80 -8.28
N GLU A 31 35.19 13.69 -9.02
CA GLU A 31 36.20 14.61 -8.50
C GLU A 31 35.50 15.82 -7.89
N ALA A 32 35.64 15.97 -6.58
CA ALA A 32 35.11 17.12 -5.84
C ALA A 32 36.02 18.32 -6.10
N ALA A 33 35.53 19.31 -6.83
CA ALA A 33 36.15 20.62 -6.93
C ALA A 33 35.59 21.56 -5.85
N LEU A 34 36.47 22.07 -5.02
CA LEU A 34 36.21 23.13 -4.03
C LEU A 34 36.04 24.49 -4.71
N PRO A 35 35.25 25.38 -4.16
CA PRO A 35 35.04 26.72 -4.74
C PRO A 35 36.17 27.66 -4.30
N ASP A 36 36.70 28.40 -5.24
CA ASP A 36 37.50 29.59 -4.94
C ASP A 36 36.74 30.87 -5.29
N GLY A 37 36.81 31.79 -4.40
CA GLY A 37 36.06 33.03 -4.42
C GLY A 37 36.71 34.13 -5.26
N GLY A 38 35.90 35.04 -5.73
CA GLY A 38 36.39 36.26 -6.39
C GLY A 38 35.23 37.21 -6.71
N THR A 39 35.08 38.15 -5.83
CA THR A 39 34.28 39.38 -5.99
C THR A 39 34.71 40.21 -7.19
N THR A 40 33.74 40.80 -7.90
CA THR A 40 33.77 42.27 -8.16
C THR A 40 32.43 42.78 -8.72
N GLU A 41 32.06 43.90 -8.19
CA GLU A 41 30.93 44.76 -8.49
C GLU A 41 30.99 45.38 -9.89
N GLY A 42 29.85 45.83 -10.38
CA GLY A 42 29.77 46.81 -11.44
C GLY A 42 28.39 46.90 -12.08
N GLY A 43 27.52 47.67 -11.48
CA GLY A 43 26.23 48.02 -12.05
C GLY A 43 26.37 49.02 -13.20
N HIS A 44 25.34 49.07 -14.01
CA HIS A 44 24.74 50.28 -14.52
C HIS A 44 23.40 49.99 -15.20
N ALA A 45 22.39 50.65 -14.65
CA ALA A 45 21.10 50.82 -15.29
C ALA A 45 21.20 51.88 -16.39
N ALA A 46 20.46 51.73 -17.45
CA ALA A 46 20.01 52.84 -18.28
C ALA A 46 18.70 52.50 -18.99
N GLU A 47 17.80 53.42 -18.81
CA GLU A 47 16.40 53.43 -19.25
C GLU A 47 16.22 53.57 -20.77
N ALA A 48 15.09 53.08 -21.20
CA ALA A 48 14.04 53.72 -22.01
C ALA A 48 14.37 54.38 -23.32
N GLY A 49 13.63 53.98 -24.33
CA GLY A 49 13.43 54.76 -25.54
C GLY A 49 12.52 54.02 -26.51
N GLY A 50 11.22 54.23 -26.43
CA GLY A 50 10.27 53.74 -27.40
C GLY A 50 10.38 54.55 -28.69
N ALA A 51 10.17 53.88 -29.82
CA ALA A 51 9.72 54.53 -31.06
C ALA A 51 8.98 53.52 -31.91
N THR A 52 7.71 53.80 -32.12
CA THR A 52 6.84 53.27 -33.14
C THR A 52 7.33 53.62 -34.54
N ALA A 53 7.41 52.68 -35.46
CA ALA A 53 7.35 52.94 -36.90
C ALA A 53 6.82 51.73 -37.67
N ALA A 54 5.73 51.92 -38.17
CA ALA A 54 5.09 51.77 -39.48
C ALA A 54 5.51 50.58 -40.35
N GLN A 55 4.50 49.87 -40.66
CA GLN A 55 4.32 48.80 -41.64
C GLN A 55 4.49 49.35 -43.08
N GLU A 56 5.28 48.70 -43.86
CA GLU A 56 5.05 48.68 -45.32
C GLU A 56 5.27 47.27 -45.87
N ALA A 57 4.23 46.84 -46.60
CA ALA A 57 4.20 45.59 -47.32
C ALA A 57 4.97 45.69 -48.64
N GLY A 58 5.89 44.78 -48.86
CA GLY A 58 6.60 44.64 -50.12
C GLY A 58 6.53 43.23 -50.65
N ASN A 59 5.87 43.10 -51.78
CA ASN A 59 5.62 41.91 -52.60
C ASN A 59 6.91 41.28 -53.12
N GLY A 60 7.12 39.98 -52.91
CA GLY A 60 8.33 39.29 -53.28
C GLY A 60 8.24 38.46 -54.52
N GLY A 61 9.17 38.61 -55.39
CA GLY A 61 9.40 37.78 -56.56
C GLY A 61 10.43 36.69 -56.31
N ALA A 62 10.21 35.56 -56.96
CA ALA A 62 11.06 34.39 -56.88
C ALA A 62 12.41 34.59 -57.59
N GLY A 63 13.45 34.08 -56.99
CA GLY A 63 14.68 33.65 -57.63
C GLY A 63 15.70 34.73 -57.95
N SER A 64 16.61 34.95 -56.99
CA SER A 64 17.93 35.53 -57.27
C SER A 64 18.86 35.20 -56.11
N GLN A 65 20.13 34.99 -56.43
CA GLN A 65 21.21 34.86 -55.48
C GLN A 65 21.08 35.94 -54.40
N SER A 66 21.25 35.57 -53.17
CA SER A 66 21.08 36.43 -52.02
C SER A 66 21.90 37.71 -52.13
N GLU A 67 21.24 38.82 -52.48
CA GLU A 67 21.78 40.13 -52.17
C GLU A 67 21.85 40.27 -50.67
N GLY A 68 23.03 40.62 -50.13
CA GLY A 68 23.23 40.78 -48.71
C GLY A 68 22.20 41.74 -48.11
N ILE A 69 21.68 41.44 -46.96
CA ILE A 69 20.73 42.27 -46.25
C ILE A 69 21.45 43.57 -45.82
N ALA A 70 21.11 44.69 -46.42
CA ALA A 70 21.58 45.98 -45.99
C ALA A 70 20.77 46.44 -44.76
N SER A 71 21.40 46.47 -43.60
CA SER A 71 20.87 47.05 -42.38
C SER A 71 21.90 47.90 -41.72
N GLU A 72 21.48 49.02 -41.15
CA GLU A 72 22.38 49.93 -40.41
C GLU A 72 22.89 49.28 -39.12
N THR A 73 22.13 48.34 -38.57
CA THR A 73 22.49 47.59 -37.37
C THR A 73 22.26 46.12 -37.61
N HIS A 74 23.32 45.31 -37.55
CA HIS A 74 23.23 43.87 -37.67
C HIS A 74 22.94 43.25 -36.30
N GLY A 75 21.65 43.16 -35.95
CA GLY A 75 21.19 42.49 -34.78
C GLY A 75 20.62 41.09 -35.08
N ARG A 76 20.56 40.22 -34.10
CA ARG A 76 20.00 38.87 -34.19
C ARG A 76 18.58 38.84 -34.79
N GLU A 77 17.76 39.85 -34.44
CA GLU A 77 16.37 39.96 -34.86
C GLU A 77 16.23 40.20 -36.35
N ASN A 78 17.11 41.03 -36.95
CA ASN A 78 17.08 41.38 -38.38
C ASN A 78 17.41 40.19 -39.30
N PHE A 79 18.14 39.18 -38.79
CA PHE A 79 18.45 37.96 -39.54
C PHE A 79 17.32 36.93 -39.42
N ASN A 80 16.61 36.87 -38.30
CA ASN A 80 15.54 35.91 -38.08
C ASN A 80 14.23 36.29 -38.80
N GLU A 81 13.91 37.60 -38.92
CA GLU A 81 12.71 38.08 -39.63
C GLU A 81 12.66 37.72 -41.10
N LYS A 82 13.80 37.49 -41.74
CA LYS A 82 13.88 37.12 -43.15
C LYS A 82 14.01 35.60 -43.42
N GLY A 83 13.75 34.76 -42.41
CA GLY A 83 13.68 33.31 -42.60
C GLY A 83 15.02 32.59 -42.74
N THR A 84 16.13 33.26 -42.43
CA THR A 84 17.45 32.65 -42.30
C THR A 84 17.77 32.52 -40.82
N GLU A 85 17.63 31.33 -40.28
CA GLU A 85 18.10 31.01 -38.93
C GLU A 85 19.63 31.02 -38.87
N PHE A 86 20.20 32.24 -38.84
CA PHE A 86 21.65 32.42 -38.83
C PHE A 86 22.26 32.26 -37.44
N TYR A 87 21.48 32.49 -36.40
CA TYR A 87 21.88 32.34 -35.03
C TYR A 87 21.15 31.17 -34.39
N GLU A 88 21.90 30.22 -33.86
CA GLU A 88 21.34 29.17 -33.05
C GLU A 88 20.97 29.70 -31.65
N ASN A 89 19.85 29.24 -31.10
CA ASN A 89 19.48 29.52 -29.73
C ASN A 89 20.46 28.80 -28.79
N ASP A 90 20.74 29.40 -27.67
CA ASP A 90 21.45 28.72 -26.57
C ASP A 90 20.54 27.61 -26.04
N ILE A 91 20.92 26.37 -26.27
CA ILE A 91 20.14 25.18 -25.91
C ILE A 91 20.91 24.45 -24.82
N ASN A 92 20.21 24.15 -23.75
CA ASN A 92 20.79 23.29 -22.72
C ASN A 92 20.95 21.88 -23.28
N ASP A 93 22.17 21.38 -23.37
CA ASP A 93 22.49 20.06 -23.92
C ASP A 93 21.85 18.90 -23.15
N LYS A 94 21.47 19.13 -21.89
CA LYS A 94 20.89 18.12 -21.02
C LYS A 94 19.40 18.31 -20.83
N ILE A 95 18.63 17.24 -21.10
CA ILE A 95 17.21 17.19 -20.80
C ILE A 95 17.00 16.96 -19.30
N THR A 96 16.21 17.82 -18.66
CA THR A 96 15.82 17.62 -17.27
C THR A 96 14.77 16.52 -17.19
N LYS A 97 15.12 15.39 -16.61
CA LYS A 97 14.19 14.28 -16.38
C LYS A 97 13.39 14.54 -15.11
N ILE A 98 12.09 14.74 -15.24
CA ILE A 98 11.17 14.90 -14.10
C ILE A 98 10.60 13.53 -13.76
N ARG A 99 10.93 13.02 -12.58
CA ARG A 99 10.45 11.73 -12.05
C ARG A 99 9.79 11.94 -10.69
N PRO A 100 8.59 12.51 -10.65
CA PRO A 100 7.96 12.90 -9.39
C PRO A 100 7.46 11.73 -8.57
N MET A 101 7.11 10.60 -9.22
CA MET A 101 6.38 9.52 -8.56
C MET A 101 7.30 8.48 -7.95
N ALA A 102 7.16 8.28 -6.65
CA ALA A 102 7.79 7.16 -5.95
C ALA A 102 7.02 5.85 -6.20
N THR A 103 7.75 4.73 -6.26
CA THR A 103 7.18 3.38 -6.37
C THR A 103 7.43 2.58 -5.08
N PRO A 104 6.75 2.92 -3.96
CA PRO A 104 7.06 2.35 -2.65
C PRO A 104 6.79 0.84 -2.57
N VAL A 105 5.73 0.32 -3.19
CA VAL A 105 5.41 -1.12 -3.15
C VAL A 105 6.40 -1.93 -3.97
N ASP A 106 6.78 -1.47 -5.16
CA ASP A 106 7.82 -2.13 -5.97
C ASP A 106 9.16 -2.17 -5.21
N GLN A 107 9.55 -1.06 -4.57
CA GLN A 107 10.77 -1.00 -3.78
C GLN A 107 10.69 -1.92 -2.55
N ILE A 108 9.64 -1.86 -1.75
CA ILE A 108 9.44 -2.77 -0.61
C ILE A 108 9.42 -4.23 -1.08
N SER A 109 8.80 -4.52 -2.24
CA SER A 109 8.72 -5.87 -2.77
C SER A 109 10.08 -6.49 -3.11
N ARG A 110 11.09 -5.68 -3.43
CA ARG A 110 12.47 -6.15 -3.69
C ARG A 110 13.17 -6.62 -2.42
N TYR A 111 12.84 -6.02 -1.28
CA TYR A 111 13.36 -6.40 0.02
C TYR A 111 12.48 -7.44 0.73
N ALA A 112 11.26 -7.65 0.24
CA ALA A 112 10.35 -8.67 0.73
C ALA A 112 10.87 -10.10 0.44
N THR A 113 10.24 -11.09 1.07
CA THR A 113 10.56 -12.49 0.82
C THR A 113 10.27 -12.85 -0.64
N THR A 114 11.33 -12.99 -1.45
CA THR A 114 11.21 -13.40 -2.85
C THR A 114 11.34 -14.91 -2.98
N LYS A 115 10.43 -15.54 -3.74
CA LYS A 115 10.44 -16.97 -4.03
C LYS A 115 10.19 -17.21 -5.52
N SER A 116 10.82 -18.22 -6.11
CA SER A 116 10.53 -18.60 -7.49
C SER A 116 9.12 -19.21 -7.61
N ALA A 117 8.48 -18.98 -8.75
CA ALA A 117 7.22 -19.63 -9.13
C ALA A 117 7.47 -20.52 -10.34
N SER A 118 6.98 -21.76 -10.29
CA SER A 118 7.09 -22.73 -11.40
C SER A 118 5.96 -22.58 -12.42
N SER A 119 4.91 -21.84 -12.11
CA SER A 119 3.70 -21.65 -12.93
C SER A 119 3.20 -20.21 -12.81
N PHE A 120 2.38 -19.81 -13.80
CA PHE A 120 1.62 -18.55 -13.73
C PHE A 120 0.57 -18.56 -12.61
N VAL A 121 0.10 -19.74 -12.21
CA VAL A 121 -0.83 -19.90 -11.09
C VAL A 121 -0.04 -20.25 -9.85
N VAL A 122 -0.10 -19.41 -8.85
CA VAL A 122 0.54 -19.58 -7.54
C VAL A 122 -0.54 -19.89 -6.52
N GLU A 123 -0.48 -21.07 -5.94
CA GLU A 123 -1.31 -21.46 -4.81
C GLU A 123 -0.51 -21.32 -3.52
N TYR A 124 -1.11 -20.69 -2.51
CA TYR A 124 -0.51 -20.56 -1.21
C TYR A 124 -1.51 -20.88 -0.11
N TRP A 125 -1.00 -21.48 0.94
CA TRP A 125 -1.80 -21.99 2.04
C TRP A 125 -1.59 -21.15 3.27
N SER A 126 -2.68 -20.76 3.92
CA SER A 126 -2.64 -20.05 5.19
C SER A 126 -3.44 -20.80 6.25
N ILE A 127 -2.95 -20.77 7.48
CA ILE A 127 -3.68 -21.27 8.64
C ILE A 127 -3.99 -20.09 9.52
N GLY A 128 -5.27 -19.80 9.70
CA GLY A 128 -5.73 -18.80 10.67
C GLY A 128 -5.59 -19.31 12.10
N THR A 129 -5.57 -18.42 13.07
CA THR A 129 -5.69 -18.78 14.50
C THR A 129 -7.12 -19.20 14.78
N ARG A 130 -7.28 -20.25 15.60
CA ARG A 130 -8.62 -20.66 16.08
C ARG A 130 -9.33 -19.48 16.72
N PRO A 131 -10.58 -19.17 16.36
CA PRO A 131 -11.34 -18.09 16.98
C PRO A 131 -11.38 -18.26 18.52
N ILE A 132 -11.23 -17.16 19.23
CA ILE A 132 -11.27 -17.14 20.69
C ILE A 132 -12.55 -16.47 21.20
N LYS A 133 -13.13 -15.56 20.39
CA LYS A 133 -14.28 -14.75 20.75
C LYS A 133 -15.42 -14.96 19.77
N THR A 134 -16.64 -15.01 20.30
CA THR A 134 -17.88 -14.99 19.51
C THR A 134 -18.97 -14.27 20.30
N THR A 135 -20.19 -14.20 19.74
CA THR A 135 -21.35 -13.59 20.39
C THR A 135 -22.54 -14.51 20.41
N VAL A 136 -23.43 -14.30 21.38
CA VAL A 136 -24.71 -14.99 21.47
C VAL A 136 -25.63 -14.53 20.34
N LYS A 137 -26.15 -15.46 19.54
CA LYS A 137 -26.99 -15.20 18.36
C LYS A 137 -28.43 -14.84 18.75
N GLU A 138 -28.97 -15.51 19.77
CA GLU A 138 -30.33 -15.34 20.25
C GLU A 138 -30.35 -15.18 21.77
N THR A 139 -31.24 -14.33 22.28
CA THR A 139 -31.42 -14.19 23.74
C THR A 139 -31.91 -15.52 24.31
N THR A 140 -31.21 -16.04 25.32
CA THR A 140 -31.57 -17.31 25.98
C THR A 140 -32.63 -17.11 27.04
N VAL A 141 -33.31 -18.18 27.42
CA VAL A 141 -34.19 -18.24 28.58
C VAL A 141 -33.37 -18.70 29.78
N GLU A 142 -33.73 -18.24 31.00
CA GLU A 142 -33.09 -18.73 32.24
C GLU A 142 -33.25 -20.26 32.32
N SER A 143 -32.15 -20.97 32.49
CA SER A 143 -32.15 -22.42 32.65
C SER A 143 -31.89 -22.80 34.11
N THR A 144 -32.79 -23.60 34.65
CA THR A 144 -32.63 -24.27 35.94
C THR A 144 -32.24 -25.74 35.78
N GLY A 145 -32.13 -26.20 34.53
CA GLY A 145 -31.66 -27.55 34.18
C GLY A 145 -30.15 -27.70 34.26
N THR A 146 -29.68 -28.92 34.07
CA THR A 146 -28.25 -29.24 34.10
C THR A 146 -27.51 -28.77 32.86
N SER A 147 -28.20 -28.55 31.77
CA SER A 147 -27.60 -28.09 30.51
C SER A 147 -28.61 -27.32 29.67
N MET A 148 -28.09 -26.47 28.78
CA MET A 148 -28.91 -25.79 27.76
C MET A 148 -28.14 -25.67 26.43
N VAL A 149 -28.86 -25.58 25.32
CA VAL A 149 -28.31 -25.26 24.01
C VAL A 149 -28.02 -23.76 23.95
N LEU A 150 -26.80 -23.41 23.61
CA LEU A 150 -26.38 -22.01 23.47
C LEU A 150 -26.20 -21.67 21.98
N LYS A 151 -27.13 -20.92 21.42
CA LYS A 151 -27.04 -20.45 20.04
C LYS A 151 -26.02 -19.32 19.93
N VAL A 152 -24.94 -19.55 19.17
CA VAL A 152 -23.81 -18.63 18.96
C VAL A 152 -23.63 -18.35 17.49
N GLU A 153 -22.96 -17.24 17.14
CA GLU A 153 -22.69 -16.90 15.73
C GLU A 153 -21.71 -17.93 15.10
N ASP A 154 -20.69 -18.37 15.85
CA ASP A 154 -19.67 -19.31 15.37
C ASP A 154 -19.68 -20.62 16.20
N PRO A 155 -20.60 -21.54 15.94
CA PRO A 155 -20.74 -22.77 16.73
C PRO A 155 -19.56 -23.73 16.54
N GLU A 156 -18.84 -23.64 15.42
CA GLU A 156 -17.72 -24.53 15.11
C GLU A 156 -16.50 -24.29 15.98
N MET A 157 -16.39 -23.07 16.57
CA MET A 157 -15.26 -22.76 17.43
C MET A 157 -15.24 -23.55 18.73
N PHE A 158 -16.37 -24.12 19.16
CA PHE A 158 -16.49 -24.86 20.41
C PHE A 158 -16.42 -26.36 20.19
N THR A 159 -15.70 -27.02 21.08
CA THR A 159 -15.60 -28.48 21.10
C THR A 159 -15.91 -28.97 22.52
N LEU A 160 -16.09 -30.28 22.68
CA LEU A 160 -16.31 -30.90 23.98
C LEU A 160 -15.24 -30.47 24.97
N ASP A 161 -15.63 -30.22 26.21
CA ASP A 161 -14.83 -29.79 27.35
C ASP A 161 -14.23 -28.39 27.27
N ASP A 162 -14.52 -27.61 26.22
CA ASP A 162 -14.12 -26.20 26.14
C ASP A 162 -14.85 -25.42 27.23
N THR A 163 -14.15 -24.56 27.97
CA THR A 163 -14.75 -23.60 28.90
C THR A 163 -14.99 -22.26 28.23
N ILE A 164 -16.09 -21.62 28.58
CA ILE A 164 -16.56 -20.36 27.96
C ILE A 164 -16.77 -19.35 29.08
N ARG A 165 -16.11 -18.20 28.98
CA ARG A 165 -16.38 -17.05 29.82
C ARG A 165 -17.40 -16.14 29.15
N VAL A 166 -18.46 -15.80 29.86
CA VAL A 166 -19.50 -14.86 29.41
C VAL A 166 -19.15 -13.46 29.92
N VAL A 167 -18.65 -12.60 29.05
CA VAL A 167 -18.13 -11.28 29.42
C VAL A 167 -19.25 -10.38 29.93
N GLY A 168 -19.08 -9.83 31.15
CA GLY A 168 -20.02 -8.86 31.73
C GLY A 168 -21.26 -9.48 32.39
N VAL A 169 -21.42 -10.80 32.35
CA VAL A 169 -22.43 -11.51 33.15
C VAL A 169 -21.76 -12.07 34.37
N LYS A 170 -22.16 -11.61 35.55
CA LYS A 170 -21.52 -12.00 36.81
C LYS A 170 -21.96 -13.39 37.28
N ALA A 171 -21.01 -14.12 37.82
CA ALA A 171 -21.28 -15.40 38.50
C ALA A 171 -22.17 -15.20 39.71
N ILE A 172 -22.99 -16.20 40.01
CA ILE A 172 -23.95 -16.16 41.12
C ILE A 172 -23.42 -16.98 42.30
N THR A 173 -22.57 -17.98 42.06
CA THR A 173 -21.99 -18.82 43.11
C THR A 173 -20.45 -18.80 43.06
N ASN A 174 -19.83 -18.94 44.21
CA ASN A 174 -18.38 -19.07 44.36
C ASN A 174 -17.92 -20.53 44.25
N TYR A 175 -16.60 -20.75 44.28
CA TYR A 175 -15.98 -22.07 44.19
C TYR A 175 -16.38 -23.06 45.33
N LYS A 176 -16.94 -22.56 46.44
CA LYS A 176 -17.47 -23.38 47.53
C LYS A 176 -18.95 -23.75 47.34
N ASN A 177 -19.51 -23.47 46.16
CA ASN A 177 -20.93 -23.65 45.82
C ASN A 177 -21.88 -22.86 46.75
N GLN A 178 -21.43 -21.69 47.21
CA GLN A 178 -22.22 -20.76 48.00
C GLN A 178 -22.56 -19.53 47.17
N ALA A 179 -23.78 -19.01 47.31
CA ALA A 179 -24.16 -17.77 46.64
C ALA A 179 -23.29 -16.60 47.13
N TYR A 180 -22.94 -15.71 46.19
CA TYR A 180 -22.31 -14.44 46.57
C TYR A 180 -23.28 -13.60 47.37
N THR A 181 -22.88 -13.19 48.55
CA THR A 181 -23.70 -12.39 49.47
C THR A 181 -23.66 -10.91 49.17
N SER A 182 -22.59 -10.43 48.52
CA SER A 182 -22.46 -9.05 48.05
C SER A 182 -21.67 -9.01 46.74
N LEU A 183 -22.17 -8.25 45.78
CA LEU A 183 -21.50 -7.98 44.52
C LEU A 183 -20.55 -6.78 44.60
N THR A 184 -20.53 -6.07 45.74
CA THR A 184 -19.83 -4.81 45.93
C THR A 184 -18.49 -4.93 46.64
N ASP A 185 -18.29 -5.95 47.46
CA ASP A 185 -17.13 -6.03 48.35
C ASP A 185 -15.98 -6.91 47.82
N GLU A 186 -16.23 -7.79 46.85
CA GLU A 186 -15.20 -8.59 46.18
C GLU A 186 -15.41 -8.60 44.66
N PRO A 187 -14.32 -8.65 43.87
CA PRO A 187 -14.44 -8.77 42.43
C PRO A 187 -15.08 -10.09 42.03
N THR A 188 -16.36 -10.07 41.74
CA THR A 188 -17.11 -11.24 41.30
C THR A 188 -16.65 -11.67 39.93
N PRO A 189 -16.23 -12.94 39.73
CA PRO A 189 -15.85 -13.43 38.41
C PRO A 189 -17.03 -13.41 37.44
N ASP A 190 -16.74 -13.39 36.16
CA ASP A 190 -17.77 -13.56 35.13
C ASP A 190 -18.29 -15.00 35.15
N LEU A 191 -19.50 -15.20 34.61
CA LEU A 191 -20.12 -16.50 34.46
C LEU A 191 -19.25 -17.39 33.55
N GLU A 192 -18.97 -18.59 34.03
CA GLU A 192 -18.25 -19.62 33.28
C GLU A 192 -19.19 -20.77 32.95
N LEU A 193 -19.12 -21.19 31.69
CA LEU A 193 -19.86 -22.30 31.14
C LEU A 193 -18.87 -23.35 30.61
N CYS A 194 -19.28 -24.62 30.65
CA CYS A 194 -18.51 -25.71 30.05
C CYS A 194 -19.35 -26.42 29.00
N VAL A 195 -18.73 -26.79 27.90
CA VAL A 195 -19.37 -27.47 26.77
C VAL A 195 -19.41 -28.96 27.04
N CYS A 196 -20.60 -29.52 27.16
CA CYS A 196 -20.78 -30.95 27.36
C CYS A 196 -21.20 -31.72 26.09
N GLY A 197 -21.48 -31.02 24.99
CA GLY A 197 -21.87 -31.65 23.75
C GLY A 197 -22.25 -30.62 22.68
N LYS A 198 -22.77 -31.13 21.56
CA LYS A 198 -23.38 -30.33 20.51
C LYS A 198 -24.75 -30.91 20.19
N ASP A 199 -25.67 -30.02 19.81
CA ASP A 199 -26.97 -30.44 19.30
C ASP A 199 -26.89 -30.88 17.81
N ASN A 200 -28.04 -31.26 17.22
CA ASN A 200 -28.12 -31.70 15.83
C ASN A 200 -27.82 -30.56 14.82
N GLU A 201 -27.95 -29.31 15.24
CA GLU A 201 -27.65 -28.13 14.45
C GLU A 201 -26.19 -27.66 14.62
N GLY A 202 -25.42 -28.33 15.48
CA GLY A 202 -24.01 -28.04 15.75
C GLY A 202 -23.78 -26.99 16.84
N TYR A 203 -24.82 -26.46 17.48
CA TYR A 203 -24.69 -25.51 18.60
C TYR A 203 -24.18 -26.20 19.87
N PRO A 204 -23.32 -25.52 20.66
CA PRO A 204 -22.82 -26.10 21.89
C PRO A 204 -23.94 -26.26 22.94
N ILE A 205 -23.96 -27.43 23.56
CA ILE A 205 -24.73 -27.70 24.79
C ILE A 205 -23.83 -27.38 25.95
N VAL A 206 -24.27 -26.49 26.84
CA VAL A 206 -23.43 -25.98 27.91
C VAL A 206 -24.09 -26.18 29.27
N TYR A 207 -23.28 -26.32 30.32
CA TYR A 207 -23.69 -26.22 31.71
C TYR A 207 -22.87 -25.14 32.43
N ALA A 208 -23.44 -24.55 33.49
CA ALA A 208 -22.74 -23.52 34.24
C ALA A 208 -21.76 -24.16 35.23
N VAL A 209 -20.61 -23.52 35.39
CA VAL A 209 -19.60 -23.86 36.41
C VAL A 209 -19.84 -23.09 37.69
N ASN A 210 -20.22 -21.82 37.57
CA ASN A 210 -20.45 -20.90 38.70
C ASN A 210 -21.79 -20.14 38.59
N GLY A 211 -22.80 -20.83 38.07
CA GLY A 211 -24.14 -20.28 37.87
C GLY A 211 -24.99 -20.26 39.16
N LYS A 212 -26.31 -20.18 38.99
CA LYS A 212 -27.27 -20.17 40.09
C LYS A 212 -27.34 -21.56 40.76
N LEU A 213 -27.46 -21.57 42.06
CA LEU A 213 -27.66 -22.84 42.82
C LEU A 213 -29.01 -23.45 42.49
N VAL A 214 -28.98 -24.67 41.99
CA VAL A 214 -30.14 -25.54 41.81
C VAL A 214 -29.81 -26.86 42.50
N ASN A 215 -30.60 -27.23 43.50
CA ASN A 215 -30.34 -28.44 44.33
C ASN A 215 -28.93 -28.48 44.93
N LYS A 216 -28.45 -27.35 45.42
CA LYS A 216 -27.11 -27.14 45.98
C LYS A 216 -25.94 -27.25 44.98
N GLN A 217 -26.21 -27.31 43.67
CA GLN A 217 -25.19 -27.29 42.61
C GLN A 217 -25.27 -25.99 41.80
N PRO A 218 -24.15 -25.41 41.35
CA PRO A 218 -24.11 -24.10 40.65
C PRO A 218 -24.43 -24.23 39.16
N ILE A 219 -25.50 -24.94 38.81
CA ILE A 219 -25.83 -25.35 37.44
C ILE A 219 -26.79 -24.43 36.71
N GLY A 220 -27.45 -23.51 37.38
CA GLY A 220 -28.42 -22.61 36.77
C GLY A 220 -27.76 -21.54 35.92
N ILE A 221 -28.24 -21.35 34.66
CA ILE A 221 -27.71 -20.36 33.74
C ILE A 221 -28.70 -19.20 33.68
N PRO A 222 -28.26 -17.94 33.96
CA PRO A 222 -29.09 -16.76 33.80
C PRO A 222 -29.37 -16.46 32.34
N VAL A 223 -30.31 -15.56 32.09
CA VAL A 223 -30.62 -15.07 30.75
C VAL A 223 -29.39 -14.41 30.13
N LEU A 224 -28.96 -14.90 28.98
CA LEU A 224 -27.91 -14.30 28.15
C LEU A 224 -28.54 -13.52 27.02
N LYS A 225 -28.17 -12.26 26.85
CA LYS A 225 -28.74 -11.38 25.82
C LYS A 225 -28.08 -11.63 24.46
N LYS A 226 -28.82 -11.45 23.38
CA LYS A 226 -28.25 -11.39 22.03
C LYS A 226 -27.12 -10.38 21.96
N GLY A 227 -26.00 -10.74 21.28
CA GLY A 227 -24.80 -9.93 21.18
C GLY A 227 -23.87 -9.99 22.39
N GLN A 228 -24.22 -10.78 23.45
CA GLN A 228 -23.34 -11.00 24.59
C GLN A 228 -22.04 -11.64 24.14
N LYS A 229 -20.90 -11.07 24.54
CA LYS A 229 -19.57 -11.57 24.16
C LYS A 229 -19.21 -12.83 24.94
N LEU A 230 -18.75 -13.83 24.22
CA LEU A 230 -18.27 -15.10 24.72
C LEU A 230 -16.79 -15.25 24.40
N ILE A 231 -16.00 -15.67 25.39
CA ILE A 231 -14.57 -15.95 25.23
C ILE A 231 -14.35 -17.42 25.53
N ARG A 232 -13.79 -18.15 24.55
CA ARG A 232 -13.36 -19.52 24.75
C ARG A 232 -12.07 -19.53 25.58
N MET A 233 -12.02 -20.36 26.58
CA MET A 233 -10.85 -20.62 27.43
C MET A 233 -10.29 -22.02 27.19
N ALA A 234 -9.49 -22.52 28.09
CA ALA A 234 -8.91 -23.85 28.02
C ALA A 234 -9.99 -24.94 28.24
N LYS A 235 -9.64 -26.15 27.90
CA LYS A 235 -10.46 -27.34 28.20
C LYS A 235 -10.34 -27.73 29.65
N SER A 236 -11.44 -28.24 30.19
CA SER A 236 -11.49 -28.85 31.53
C SER A 236 -11.99 -30.28 31.39
N CYS A 237 -11.08 -31.23 31.48
CA CYS A 237 -11.38 -32.66 31.37
C CYS A 237 -11.45 -33.30 32.76
N GLY A 238 -12.20 -34.36 32.90
CA GLY A 238 -12.28 -35.15 34.14
C GLY A 238 -11.02 -35.99 34.38
N GLU A 239 -10.83 -36.42 35.63
CA GLU A 239 -9.65 -37.22 36.02
C GLU A 239 -9.52 -38.54 35.22
N LEU A 240 -10.64 -39.13 34.83
CA LEU A 240 -10.66 -40.40 34.08
C LEU A 240 -10.78 -40.24 32.58
N ASP A 241 -10.81 -39.01 32.09
CA ASP A 241 -10.95 -38.74 30.67
C ASP A 241 -9.66 -39.04 29.90
N VAL A 242 -9.72 -39.95 28.95
CA VAL A 242 -8.60 -40.28 28.06
C VAL A 242 -8.69 -39.50 26.76
N GLN A 243 -9.89 -38.99 26.39
CA GLN A 243 -10.15 -38.28 25.17
C GLN A 243 -10.98 -37.02 25.40
N THR A 244 -10.74 -36.00 24.60
CA THR A 244 -11.51 -34.75 24.59
C THR A 244 -11.91 -34.40 23.15
N GLY A 245 -12.78 -33.41 23.00
CA GLY A 245 -13.22 -32.94 21.67
C GLY A 245 -12.05 -32.55 20.77
N ARG A 246 -12.03 -33.06 19.53
CA ARG A 246 -10.99 -32.77 18.56
C ARG A 246 -11.27 -31.42 17.91
N PHE A 247 -10.23 -30.65 17.71
CA PHE A 247 -10.25 -29.46 16.86
C PHE A 247 -8.98 -29.45 16.02
N ASN A 248 -9.16 -29.57 14.72
CA ASN A 248 -8.08 -29.41 13.76
C ASN A 248 -8.36 -28.15 12.94
N ASN A 249 -7.44 -27.22 12.97
CA ASN A 249 -7.49 -26.08 12.08
C ASN A 249 -6.95 -26.53 10.72
N LEU A 250 -7.77 -26.41 9.69
CA LEU A 250 -7.38 -26.78 8.34
C LEU A 250 -6.81 -25.56 7.64
N PRO A 251 -5.68 -25.71 6.91
CA PRO A 251 -5.19 -24.64 6.08
C PRO A 251 -6.17 -24.37 4.94
N ALA A 252 -6.41 -23.10 4.65
CA ALA A 252 -7.14 -22.66 3.47
C ALA A 252 -6.16 -22.30 2.35
N SER A 253 -6.47 -22.73 1.12
CA SER A 253 -5.70 -22.34 -0.05
C SER A 253 -6.27 -21.09 -0.69
N GLU A 254 -5.38 -20.22 -1.12
CA GLU A 254 -5.68 -19.06 -1.93
C GLU A 254 -4.85 -19.09 -3.21
N ILE A 255 -5.38 -18.51 -4.28
CA ILE A 255 -4.76 -18.52 -5.59
C ILE A 255 -4.38 -17.09 -5.97
N GLN A 256 -3.19 -16.92 -6.58
CA GLN A 256 -2.73 -15.68 -7.16
C GLN A 256 -2.14 -15.95 -8.54
N TYR A 257 -2.29 -15.02 -9.48
CA TYR A 257 -1.75 -15.14 -10.83
C TYR A 257 -0.51 -14.27 -11.00
N CYS A 258 0.54 -14.83 -11.63
CA CYS A 258 1.69 -14.06 -12.07
C CYS A 258 1.35 -13.34 -13.37
N GLN A 259 1.53 -12.03 -13.38
CA GLN A 259 1.35 -11.20 -14.56
C GLN A 259 2.66 -11.04 -15.31
N ASN A 260 2.60 -11.06 -16.63
CA ASN A 260 3.73 -10.78 -17.48
C ASN A 260 3.79 -9.28 -17.77
N PHE A 261 4.75 -8.62 -17.14
CA PHE A 261 5.07 -7.22 -17.39
C PHE A 261 6.13 -7.15 -18.48
N MET A 262 5.87 -6.44 -19.55
CA MET A 262 6.78 -6.36 -20.69
C MET A 262 6.69 -5.00 -21.36
N ILE A 263 7.85 -4.44 -21.68
CA ILE A 263 7.97 -3.23 -22.48
C ILE A 263 8.95 -3.47 -23.63
N GLN A 264 8.66 -2.91 -24.79
CA GLN A 264 9.53 -2.95 -25.96
C GLN A 264 9.92 -1.54 -26.36
N ILE A 265 11.20 -1.33 -26.54
CA ILE A 265 11.83 -0.07 -26.88
C ILE A 265 12.50 -0.23 -28.24
N GLU A 266 12.20 0.64 -29.17
CA GLU A 266 12.79 0.60 -30.51
C GLU A 266 13.36 1.95 -30.91
N GLU A 267 14.56 1.95 -31.51
CA GLU A 267 15.15 3.12 -32.13
C GLU A 267 15.57 2.83 -33.57
N SER A 268 15.20 3.71 -34.51
CA SER A 268 15.58 3.54 -35.89
C SER A 268 17.07 3.84 -36.10
N THR A 269 17.68 3.16 -37.07
CA THR A 269 19.08 3.41 -37.47
C THR A 269 19.31 4.86 -37.88
N PHE A 270 18.33 5.47 -38.56
CA PHE A 270 18.44 6.86 -39.00
C PHE A 270 18.40 7.85 -37.83
N ASN A 271 17.60 7.57 -36.81
CA ASN A 271 17.56 8.39 -35.59
C ASN A 271 18.90 8.39 -34.82
N LYS A 272 19.61 7.26 -34.86
CA LYS A 272 20.95 7.14 -34.25
C LYS A 272 22.02 7.96 -34.98
N ILE A 273 21.90 8.11 -36.29
CA ILE A 273 22.88 8.81 -37.16
C ILE A 273 22.57 10.30 -37.24
N ALA A 274 21.31 10.69 -36.97
CA ALA A 274 20.90 12.08 -37.06
C ALA A 274 21.64 12.93 -36.01
N ALA A 275 22.14 14.09 -36.45
CA ALA A 275 22.68 15.08 -35.54
C ALA A 275 21.54 15.62 -34.63
N LYS A 276 21.65 15.42 -33.33
CA LYS A 276 20.65 15.87 -32.36
C LYS A 276 21.10 17.20 -31.77
N ARG A 277 20.17 18.13 -31.59
CA ARG A 277 20.41 19.41 -30.91
C ARG A 277 20.60 19.24 -29.40
N VAL A 278 20.10 18.14 -28.84
CA VAL A 278 20.11 17.82 -27.43
C VAL A 278 20.58 16.38 -27.27
N ASP A 279 21.39 16.13 -26.28
CA ASP A 279 21.86 14.78 -25.95
C ASP A 279 20.67 13.95 -25.46
N TRP A 280 20.17 13.05 -26.34
CA TRP A 280 19.12 12.09 -26.06
C TRP A 280 19.42 10.78 -26.75
N ASP A 281 20.02 9.89 -25.98
CA ASP A 281 20.50 8.61 -26.49
C ASP A 281 19.50 7.47 -26.25
N PHE A 282 19.75 6.32 -26.89
CA PHE A 282 18.96 5.11 -26.68
C PHE A 282 18.94 4.68 -25.21
N SER A 283 20.04 4.88 -24.48
CA SER A 283 20.11 4.61 -23.04
C SER A 283 19.15 5.47 -22.21
N ASP A 284 18.95 6.74 -22.60
CA ASP A 284 18.00 7.63 -21.94
C ASP A 284 16.55 7.19 -22.17
N ILE A 285 16.25 6.76 -23.40
CA ILE A 285 14.93 6.21 -23.76
C ILE A 285 14.67 4.92 -22.97
N GLU A 286 15.69 4.05 -22.84
CA GLU A 286 15.61 2.81 -22.07
C GLU A 286 15.36 3.10 -20.60
N GLU A 287 16.10 4.04 -20.00
CA GLU A 287 15.94 4.43 -18.60
C GLU A 287 14.54 4.99 -18.32
N ASP A 288 14.03 5.87 -19.17
CA ASP A 288 12.70 6.45 -19.04
C ASP A 288 11.60 5.38 -19.17
N SER A 289 11.75 4.48 -20.14
CA SER A 289 10.82 3.36 -20.33
C SER A 289 10.82 2.37 -19.16
N ILE A 290 11.98 2.13 -18.53
CA ILE A 290 12.07 1.32 -17.32
C ILE A 290 11.31 1.98 -16.17
N TYR A 291 11.44 3.29 -16.03
CA TYR A 291 10.72 4.04 -15.00
C TYR A 291 9.21 3.94 -15.21
N ASP A 292 8.73 4.15 -16.44
CA ASP A 292 7.31 4.02 -16.78
C ASP A 292 6.77 2.60 -16.51
N MET A 293 7.52 1.57 -16.92
CA MET A 293 7.17 0.18 -16.63
C MET A 293 7.04 -0.08 -15.12
N ARG A 294 7.94 0.45 -14.30
CA ARG A 294 7.90 0.28 -12.85
C ARG A 294 6.71 0.99 -12.22
N LEU A 295 6.37 2.18 -12.72
CA LEU A 295 5.19 2.91 -12.27
C LEU A 295 3.91 2.15 -12.61
N ALA A 296 3.82 1.58 -13.81
CA ALA A 296 2.70 0.74 -14.23
C ALA A 296 2.61 -0.55 -13.38
N MET A 297 3.75 -1.17 -13.04
CA MET A 297 3.80 -2.32 -12.14
C MET A 297 3.32 -1.97 -10.74
N GLU A 298 3.71 -0.80 -10.21
CA GLU A 298 3.27 -0.30 -8.90
C GLU A 298 1.75 -0.18 -8.84
N GLY A 299 1.13 0.46 -9.85
CA GLY A 299 -0.33 0.58 -9.95
C GLY A 299 -1.02 -0.78 -9.99
N THR A 300 -0.46 -1.74 -10.72
CA THR A 300 -0.99 -3.09 -10.81
C THR A 300 -0.83 -3.85 -9.48
N TYR A 301 0.30 -3.73 -8.82
CA TYR A 301 0.54 -4.37 -7.51
C TYR A 301 -0.36 -3.81 -6.41
N LEU A 302 -0.73 -2.53 -6.49
CA LEU A 302 -1.66 -1.92 -5.54
C LEU A 302 -3.11 -2.30 -5.85
N PHE A 303 -3.59 -2.04 -7.07
CA PHE A 303 -5.01 -1.98 -7.39
C PHE A 303 -5.47 -2.99 -8.45
N GLY A 304 -4.57 -3.78 -9.05
CA GLY A 304 -4.92 -4.75 -10.08
C GLY A 304 -6.03 -5.70 -9.67
N ASP A 305 -6.78 -6.21 -10.63
CA ASP A 305 -7.77 -7.25 -10.41
C ASP A 305 -7.33 -8.59 -11.02
N MET A 306 -7.74 -9.69 -10.39
CA MET A 306 -7.34 -11.03 -10.78
C MET A 306 -8.17 -11.55 -11.94
N GLY A 307 -7.50 -11.96 -13.01
CA GLY A 307 -8.20 -12.52 -14.17
C GLY A 307 -7.32 -13.38 -15.06
N CYS A 308 -7.97 -14.14 -15.93
CA CYS A 308 -7.30 -14.87 -17.00
C CYS A 308 -8.17 -14.79 -18.27
N ILE A 309 -7.61 -14.19 -19.32
CA ILE A 309 -8.31 -14.01 -20.60
C ILE A 309 -7.55 -14.76 -21.70
N LYS A 310 -8.27 -15.62 -22.44
CA LYS A 310 -7.74 -16.24 -23.65
C LYS A 310 -8.23 -15.47 -24.88
N HIS A 311 -7.31 -14.80 -25.56
CA HIS A 311 -7.62 -14.09 -26.80
C HIS A 311 -7.51 -15.02 -28.00
N THR A 312 -8.61 -15.21 -28.71
CA THR A 312 -8.62 -15.97 -29.97
C THR A 312 -7.84 -15.28 -31.10
N THR A 313 -7.67 -13.96 -31.01
CA THR A 313 -6.98 -13.12 -32.01
C THR A 313 -5.47 -13.00 -31.81
N LYS A 314 -4.95 -13.29 -30.59
CA LYS A 314 -3.52 -13.23 -30.26
C LYS A 314 -2.98 -14.63 -29.99
N ASN A 315 -2.68 -15.40 -31.01
CA ASN A 315 -2.03 -16.72 -30.92
C ASN A 315 -2.64 -17.69 -29.88
N ASN A 316 -3.89 -17.51 -29.53
CA ASN A 316 -4.58 -18.30 -28.48
C ASN A 316 -3.88 -18.32 -27.11
N SER A 317 -2.98 -17.37 -26.85
CA SER A 317 -2.26 -17.27 -25.58
C SER A 317 -3.15 -16.71 -24.46
N ALA A 318 -3.04 -17.29 -23.28
CA ALA A 318 -3.71 -16.79 -22.08
C ALA A 318 -2.96 -15.57 -21.54
N GLN A 319 -3.69 -14.51 -21.23
CA GLN A 319 -3.19 -13.35 -20.49
C GLN A 319 -3.64 -13.46 -19.05
N TRP A 320 -2.69 -13.37 -18.13
CA TRP A 320 -2.90 -13.51 -16.70
C TRP A 320 -2.74 -12.13 -16.04
N PHE A 321 -3.68 -11.79 -15.15
CA PHE A 321 -3.71 -10.53 -14.41
C PHE A 321 -3.57 -10.84 -12.92
N THR A 322 -2.67 -10.12 -12.26
CA THR A 322 -2.42 -10.28 -10.82
C THR A 322 -3.41 -9.49 -9.99
N LYS A 323 -3.80 -10.03 -8.84
CA LYS A 323 -4.61 -9.32 -7.85
C LYS A 323 -3.74 -8.35 -7.06
N GLY A 324 -4.16 -7.10 -6.96
CA GLY A 324 -3.50 -6.08 -6.17
C GLY A 324 -3.62 -6.32 -4.67
N ILE A 325 -2.63 -5.85 -3.90
CA ILE A 325 -2.58 -6.03 -2.45
C ILE A 325 -3.73 -5.32 -1.72
N TRP A 326 -4.26 -4.25 -2.30
CA TRP A 326 -5.43 -3.53 -1.77
C TRP A 326 -6.62 -4.47 -1.54
N TRP A 327 -6.89 -5.35 -2.50
CA TRP A 327 -8.01 -6.28 -2.45
C TRP A 327 -7.78 -7.50 -1.56
N MET A 328 -6.54 -7.70 -1.10
CA MET A 328 -6.16 -8.82 -0.23
C MET A 328 -6.22 -8.47 1.26
N ALA A 329 -6.33 -7.19 1.62
CA ALA A 329 -6.42 -6.76 3.02
C ALA A 329 -7.67 -7.35 3.68
N GLY A 330 -7.49 -7.88 4.88
CA GLY A 330 -8.57 -8.51 5.64
C GLY A 330 -9.23 -7.59 6.66
N LYS A 331 -8.88 -6.30 6.68
CA LYS A 331 -9.40 -5.32 7.63
C LYS A 331 -9.64 -3.98 6.96
N ASP A 332 -10.77 -3.35 7.31
CA ASP A 332 -11.11 -1.99 6.91
C ASP A 332 -11.17 -1.11 8.16
N ILE A 333 -10.51 0.04 8.13
CA ILE A 333 -10.45 1.00 9.23
C ILE A 333 -10.88 2.36 8.70
N GLU A 334 -11.94 2.89 9.27
CA GLU A 334 -12.32 4.28 9.06
C GLU A 334 -11.53 5.17 10.02
N VAL A 335 -10.97 6.27 9.51
CA VAL A 335 -10.02 7.13 10.20
C VAL A 335 -10.59 8.53 10.34
N GLY A 336 -10.66 9.03 11.59
CA GLY A 336 -11.13 10.37 11.88
C GLY A 336 -12.63 10.55 11.69
N HIS A 337 -13.02 11.80 11.68
CA HIS A 337 -14.43 12.22 11.48
C HIS A 337 -14.49 13.50 10.66
N VAL A 338 -15.66 13.83 10.16
CA VAL A 338 -15.91 15.12 9.50
C VAL A 338 -16.06 16.21 10.55
N ALA A 339 -15.41 17.35 10.34
CA ALA A 339 -15.37 18.47 11.29
C ALA A 339 -16.77 18.82 11.85
N THR A 340 -16.89 18.70 13.15
CA THR A 340 -18.09 19.07 13.90
C THR A 340 -18.16 20.59 14.11
N ALA A 341 -19.29 21.11 14.61
CA ALA A 341 -19.40 22.52 14.94
C ALA A 341 -18.36 23.00 15.96
N ASP A 342 -17.89 22.09 16.83
CA ASP A 342 -16.86 22.42 17.83
C ASP A 342 -15.46 22.42 17.22
N ASP A 343 -15.21 21.59 16.20
CA ASP A 343 -13.93 21.61 15.49
C ASP A 343 -13.80 22.85 14.60
N VAL A 344 -14.90 23.30 14.00
CA VAL A 344 -14.94 24.59 13.28
C VAL A 344 -14.61 25.77 14.21
N LYS A 345 -15.03 25.75 15.48
CA LYS A 345 -14.63 26.76 16.48
C LYS A 345 -13.13 26.71 16.82
N LYS A 346 -12.50 25.54 16.69
CA LYS A 346 -11.04 25.34 16.86
C LYS A 346 -10.22 25.76 15.64
N GLY A 347 -10.87 26.13 14.53
CA GLY A 347 -10.22 26.63 13.33
C GLY A 347 -10.20 25.66 12.15
N TYR A 348 -10.85 24.51 12.23
CA TYR A 348 -11.00 23.59 11.10
C TYR A 348 -12.08 24.10 10.14
N ASN A 349 -11.94 23.83 8.86
CA ASN A 349 -12.94 24.17 7.87
C ASN A 349 -14.16 23.26 7.98
N LYS A 350 -15.32 23.78 7.60
CA LYS A 350 -16.55 22.96 7.48
C LYS A 350 -16.31 21.84 6.45
N ASN A 351 -16.70 20.62 6.79
CA ASN A 351 -16.46 19.41 5.99
C ASN A 351 -14.96 18.97 5.89
N GLU A 352 -14.08 19.56 6.65
CA GLU A 352 -12.70 19.06 6.76
C GLU A 352 -12.68 17.73 7.52
N ARG A 353 -11.77 16.85 7.15
CA ARG A 353 -11.56 15.57 7.84
C ARG A 353 -10.58 15.78 8.98
N VAL A 354 -11.01 15.51 10.19
CA VAL A 354 -10.26 15.76 11.42
C VAL A 354 -9.94 14.43 12.09
N ILE A 355 -8.71 14.30 12.56
CA ILE A 355 -8.26 13.18 13.38
C ILE A 355 -7.86 13.74 14.73
N THR A 356 -8.51 13.26 15.79
CA THR A 356 -8.20 13.64 17.17
C THR A 356 -7.18 12.68 17.78
N ASP A 357 -6.52 13.12 18.86
CA ASP A 357 -5.60 12.28 19.63
C ASP A 357 -6.23 10.99 20.13
N LEU A 358 -7.51 11.03 20.52
CA LEU A 358 -8.23 9.85 21.00
C LEU A 358 -8.48 8.85 19.88
N GLU A 359 -8.90 9.33 18.72
CA GLU A 359 -9.09 8.50 17.55
C GLU A 359 -7.78 7.88 17.09
N LEU A 360 -6.67 8.60 17.18
CA LEU A 360 -5.35 8.08 16.83
C LEU A 360 -4.93 6.91 17.74
N VAL A 361 -5.26 6.97 19.05
CA VAL A 361 -5.06 5.84 19.97
C VAL A 361 -5.93 4.65 19.56
N ASP A 362 -7.19 4.87 19.19
CA ASP A 362 -8.10 3.80 18.75
C ASP A 362 -7.65 3.19 17.43
N ILE A 363 -7.21 4.00 16.46
CA ILE A 363 -6.62 3.54 15.19
C ILE A 363 -5.38 2.67 15.46
N SER A 364 -4.48 3.13 16.33
CA SER A 364 -3.27 2.39 16.71
C SER A 364 -3.62 1.06 17.38
N LYS A 365 -4.60 1.06 18.28
CA LYS A 365 -5.12 -0.15 18.89
C LYS A 365 -5.69 -1.10 17.85
N ASP A 366 -6.45 -0.60 16.91
CA ASP A 366 -7.04 -1.39 15.83
C ASP A 366 -5.98 -1.96 14.89
N LEU A 367 -4.91 -1.25 14.63
CA LEU A 367 -3.80 -1.73 13.79
C LEU A 367 -2.96 -2.81 14.47
N PHE A 368 -2.76 -2.73 15.81
CA PHE A 368 -1.77 -3.54 16.52
C PHE A 368 -2.36 -4.53 17.56
N VAL A 369 -3.66 -4.46 17.84
CA VAL A 369 -4.29 -5.32 18.85
C VAL A 369 -5.31 -6.24 18.20
N GLY A 370 -5.17 -7.55 18.44
CA GLY A 370 -6.10 -8.59 17.99
C GLY A 370 -5.39 -9.89 17.60
N THR A 371 -6.17 -10.85 17.08
CA THR A 371 -5.63 -12.14 16.64
C THR A 371 -5.19 -12.04 15.18
N GLY A 372 -3.95 -12.44 14.89
CA GLY A 372 -3.41 -12.49 13.51
C GLY A 372 -2.99 -11.14 12.94
N ILE A 373 -2.74 -10.14 13.77
CA ILE A 373 -2.41 -8.77 13.36
C ILE A 373 -0.97 -8.61 12.86
N GLY A 374 -0.09 -9.59 13.06
CA GLY A 374 1.29 -9.52 12.59
C GLY A 374 2.22 -8.76 13.54
N ASN A 375 3.21 -8.07 12.96
CA ASN A 375 4.26 -7.40 13.72
C ASN A 375 3.84 -6.04 14.27
N LYS A 376 4.65 -5.56 15.21
CA LYS A 376 4.49 -4.23 15.82
C LYS A 376 5.06 -3.08 14.96
N ARG A 377 5.49 -3.36 13.73
CA ARG A 377 5.97 -2.36 12.79
C ARG A 377 5.18 -2.48 11.49
N LYS A 378 4.51 -1.40 11.09
CA LYS A 378 3.70 -1.36 9.88
C LYS A 378 4.07 -0.18 9.01
N VAL A 379 3.93 -0.36 7.70
CA VAL A 379 4.13 0.69 6.71
C VAL A 379 2.77 1.13 6.18
N ILE A 380 2.49 2.42 6.24
CA ILE A 380 1.28 3.01 5.64
C ILE A 380 1.70 3.73 4.37
N ILE A 381 1.15 3.29 3.25
CA ILE A 381 1.26 3.93 1.94
C ILE A 381 -0.06 4.64 1.70
N ALA A 382 -0.06 5.95 1.50
CA ALA A 382 -1.29 6.72 1.51
C ALA A 382 -1.28 7.88 0.50
N GLY A 383 -2.49 8.33 0.15
CA GLY A 383 -2.71 9.51 -0.68
C GLY A 383 -2.51 10.82 0.06
N SER A 384 -2.55 11.91 -0.67
CA SER A 384 -2.21 13.26 -0.18
C SER A 384 -3.15 13.76 0.92
N ASP A 385 -4.47 13.56 0.79
CA ASP A 385 -5.45 13.99 1.79
C ASP A 385 -5.26 13.23 3.10
N PHE A 386 -5.00 11.91 2.99
CA PHE A 386 -4.75 11.08 4.16
C PHE A 386 -3.50 11.53 4.93
N VAL A 387 -2.39 11.73 4.22
CA VAL A 387 -1.12 12.22 4.81
C VAL A 387 -1.30 13.63 5.39
N SER A 388 -2.04 14.51 4.72
CA SER A 388 -2.35 15.86 5.19
C SER A 388 -3.14 15.83 6.51
N ALA A 389 -4.17 14.99 6.61
CA ALA A 389 -4.97 14.85 7.82
C ALA A 389 -4.11 14.40 9.01
N PHE A 390 -3.23 13.42 8.81
CA PHE A 390 -2.28 12.99 9.83
C PHE A 390 -1.23 14.06 10.19
N SER A 391 -0.81 14.85 9.24
CA SER A 391 0.19 15.91 9.46
C SER A 391 -0.36 17.11 10.25
N LYS A 392 -1.68 17.27 10.30
CA LYS A 392 -2.39 18.35 11.06
C LYS A 392 -2.62 17.99 12.52
N ILE A 393 -2.31 16.76 12.94
CA ILE A 393 -2.48 16.34 14.32
C ILE A 393 -1.40 17.02 15.16
N ASP A 394 -1.82 17.87 16.08
CA ASP A 394 -0.94 18.49 17.08
C ASP A 394 -1.10 17.75 18.41
N SER A 395 -0.21 16.83 18.66
CA SER A 395 -0.29 15.95 19.82
C SER A 395 1.05 15.78 20.54
N ASP A 396 1.05 16.09 21.82
CA ASP A 396 2.19 15.78 22.72
C ASP A 396 2.39 14.28 22.97
N LYS A 397 1.37 13.47 22.68
CA LYS A 397 1.38 12.00 22.93
C LYS A 397 2.00 11.21 21.81
N PHE A 398 1.96 11.74 20.58
CA PHE A 398 2.49 11.09 19.40
C PHE A 398 3.70 11.86 18.91
N ARG A 399 4.88 11.37 19.25
CA ARG A 399 6.12 11.97 18.79
C ARG A 399 6.39 11.53 17.36
N LEU A 400 6.39 12.49 16.45
CA LEU A 400 7.06 12.33 15.17
C LEU A 400 8.55 12.11 15.47
N LYS A 401 9.05 10.92 15.16
CA LYS A 401 10.48 10.69 15.06
C LYS A 401 10.99 11.33 13.78
N ASP A 402 12.30 11.55 13.75
CA ASP A 402 12.99 11.98 12.55
C ASP A 402 12.68 11.05 11.36
N THR A 403 12.86 11.58 10.16
CA THR A 403 12.70 10.79 8.93
C THR A 403 13.60 9.56 8.99
N VAL A 404 13.01 8.39 8.92
CA VAL A 404 13.74 7.10 8.92
C VAL A 404 13.90 6.63 7.48
N GLU A 405 15.13 6.37 7.08
CA GLU A 405 15.43 5.80 5.77
C GLU A 405 15.47 4.28 5.87
N VAL A 406 14.54 3.62 5.21
CA VAL A 406 14.45 2.16 5.15
C VAL A 406 14.14 1.77 3.70
N TRP A 407 14.82 0.75 3.16
CA TRP A 407 14.65 0.30 1.76
C TRP A 407 14.83 1.40 0.72
N ASP A 408 15.78 2.30 0.92
CA ASP A 408 16.05 3.48 0.07
C ASP A 408 14.86 4.45 -0.05
N LEU A 409 13.89 4.35 0.87
CA LEU A 409 12.73 5.22 0.99
C LEU A 409 12.78 6.00 2.30
N LYS A 410 12.34 7.26 2.23
CA LYS A 410 12.24 8.14 3.41
C LYS A 410 10.81 8.09 3.95
N PHE A 411 10.68 7.53 5.15
CA PHE A 411 9.41 7.44 5.86
C PHE A 411 9.33 8.46 6.99
N LYS A 412 8.14 8.98 7.23
CA LYS A 412 7.81 9.61 8.51
C LYS A 412 7.46 8.51 9.50
N SER A 413 8.16 8.44 10.62
CA SER A 413 7.95 7.43 11.65
C SER A 413 7.12 8.01 12.80
N TRP A 414 6.10 7.26 13.22
CA TRP A 414 5.33 7.53 14.42
C TRP A 414 5.44 6.37 15.39
N GLU A 415 5.80 6.67 16.61
CA GLU A 415 5.84 5.69 17.69
C GLU A 415 4.56 5.79 18.52
N THR A 416 3.86 4.67 18.66
CA THR A 416 2.68 4.53 19.49
C THR A 416 2.93 3.52 20.60
N ASP A 417 2.12 3.52 21.66
CA ASP A 417 2.24 2.53 22.75
C ASP A 417 2.08 1.07 22.26
N PHE A 418 1.46 0.87 21.11
CA PHE A 418 1.18 -0.45 20.54
C PHE A 418 2.22 -0.90 19.51
N GLY A 419 2.90 0.03 18.85
CA GLY A 419 3.89 -0.27 17.81
C GLY A 419 4.34 0.95 17.04
N GLU A 420 5.21 0.73 16.05
CA GLU A 420 5.77 1.75 15.17
C GLU A 420 5.04 1.76 13.82
N VAL A 421 4.68 2.95 13.36
CA VAL A 421 4.07 3.19 12.05
C VAL A 421 5.02 4.02 11.19
N LEU A 422 5.33 3.51 10.02
CA LEU A 422 6.10 4.21 8.98
C LEU A 422 5.13 4.68 7.90
N MET A 423 5.07 5.97 7.62
CA MET A 423 4.17 6.51 6.59
C MET A 423 4.94 7.09 5.42
N ILE A 424 4.46 6.80 4.22
CA ILE A 424 4.95 7.37 2.97
C ILE A 424 3.77 7.80 2.10
N HIS A 425 3.92 8.95 1.44
CA HIS A 425 2.98 9.39 0.42
C HIS A 425 3.24 8.65 -0.90
N SER A 426 2.17 8.25 -1.57
CA SER A 426 2.21 7.69 -2.92
C SER A 426 1.21 8.44 -3.81
N GLU A 427 1.74 9.10 -4.83
CA GLU A 427 0.96 9.88 -5.81
C GLU A 427 -0.01 9.01 -6.62
N LEU A 428 0.21 7.69 -6.65
CA LEU A 428 -0.70 6.77 -7.33
C LEU A 428 -2.08 6.73 -6.68
N PHE A 429 -2.18 6.87 -5.36
CA PHE A 429 -3.48 6.98 -4.69
C PHE A 429 -4.25 8.21 -5.17
N ASP A 430 -3.55 9.32 -5.39
CA ASP A 430 -4.16 10.55 -5.88
C ASP A 430 -4.61 10.41 -7.34
N LEU A 431 -3.82 9.74 -8.20
CA LEU A 431 -4.17 9.46 -9.60
C LEU A 431 -5.37 8.50 -9.75
N PHE A 432 -5.59 7.62 -8.79
CA PHE A 432 -6.74 6.71 -8.76
C PHE A 432 -7.96 7.27 -8.02
N ASP A 433 -8.01 8.57 -7.76
CA ASP A 433 -9.09 9.25 -7.01
C ASP A 433 -9.30 8.67 -5.60
N MET A 434 -8.22 8.19 -4.98
CA MET A 434 -8.19 7.60 -3.64
C MET A 434 -7.29 8.39 -2.68
N SER A 435 -7.23 9.72 -2.83
CA SER A 435 -6.40 10.61 -2.00
C SER A 435 -6.71 10.50 -0.51
N ASP A 436 -7.93 10.10 -0.17
CA ASP A 436 -8.45 9.90 1.18
C ASP A 436 -8.13 8.52 1.77
N CYS A 437 -7.44 7.67 1.00
CA CYS A 437 -7.17 6.29 1.36
C CYS A 437 -5.71 6.07 1.74
N GLY A 438 -5.48 5.05 2.56
CA GLY A 438 -4.17 4.55 2.92
C GLY A 438 -4.18 3.03 3.07
N PHE A 439 -3.04 2.41 2.85
CA PHE A 439 -2.85 0.98 2.97
C PHE A 439 -1.81 0.66 4.03
N ALA A 440 -2.23 0.04 5.12
CA ALA A 440 -1.33 -0.42 6.16
C ALA A 440 -0.80 -1.82 5.84
N LEU A 441 0.48 -1.90 5.52
CA LEU A 441 1.19 -3.10 5.12
C LEU A 441 2.11 -3.59 6.25
N ASP A 442 2.13 -4.89 6.50
CA ASP A 442 3.18 -5.54 7.27
C ASP A 442 4.21 -6.15 6.30
N PRO A 443 5.42 -5.59 6.20
CA PRO A 443 6.39 -5.99 5.18
C PRO A 443 6.87 -7.46 5.31
N GLU A 444 6.85 -8.03 6.51
CA GLU A 444 7.28 -9.43 6.71
C GLU A 444 6.28 -10.44 6.12
N PHE A 445 5.03 -10.04 5.97
CA PHE A 445 3.99 -10.88 5.39
C PHE A 445 3.71 -10.58 3.92
N LEU A 446 4.48 -9.68 3.30
CA LEU A 446 4.50 -9.49 1.86
C LEU A 446 5.44 -10.51 1.21
N VAL A 447 4.97 -11.21 0.20
CA VAL A 447 5.77 -12.17 -0.56
C VAL A 447 5.69 -11.88 -2.04
N LYS A 448 6.85 -11.77 -2.69
CA LYS A 448 6.98 -11.69 -4.15
C LYS A 448 7.22 -13.09 -4.72
N ARG A 449 6.43 -13.50 -5.69
CA ARG A 449 6.67 -14.70 -6.50
C ARG A 449 7.13 -14.29 -7.88
N VAL A 450 8.23 -14.85 -8.31
CA VAL A 450 8.86 -14.54 -9.59
C VAL A 450 8.91 -15.79 -10.44
N HIS A 451 8.18 -15.80 -11.55
CA HIS A 451 8.21 -16.87 -12.54
C HIS A 451 9.32 -16.67 -13.56
N LEU A 452 9.49 -15.42 -14.04
CA LEU A 452 10.61 -14.98 -14.85
C LEU A 452 11.20 -13.73 -14.20
N SER A 453 12.47 -13.80 -13.83
CA SER A 453 13.19 -12.65 -13.29
C SER A 453 13.33 -11.56 -14.34
N TRP A 454 13.54 -10.34 -13.89
CA TRP A 454 13.84 -9.21 -14.76
C TRP A 454 14.88 -9.58 -15.82
N THR A 455 14.48 -9.56 -17.09
CA THR A 455 15.33 -9.88 -18.23
C THR A 455 15.30 -8.74 -19.23
N ARG A 456 16.47 -8.49 -19.82
CA ARG A 456 16.68 -7.54 -20.90
C ARG A 456 17.14 -8.29 -22.15
N ASN A 457 16.32 -8.37 -23.15
CA ASN A 457 16.62 -9.08 -24.39
C ASN A 457 16.78 -8.09 -25.54
N VAL A 458 17.92 -8.12 -26.20
CA VAL A 458 18.15 -7.32 -27.41
C VAL A 458 17.60 -8.10 -28.60
N LEU A 459 16.71 -7.47 -29.36
CA LEU A 459 16.13 -8.03 -30.57
C LEU A 459 16.85 -7.46 -31.80
N ASP A 460 17.39 -8.33 -32.63
CA ASP A 460 17.99 -7.96 -33.90
C ASP A 460 16.94 -8.01 -35.03
N LEU A 461 16.09 -6.98 -35.08
CA LEU A 461 15.01 -6.90 -36.05
C LEU A 461 15.53 -6.67 -37.47
N LYS A 462 16.76 -6.14 -37.64
CA LYS A 462 17.43 -5.94 -38.92
C LYS A 462 17.82 -7.28 -39.54
N LYS A 463 18.46 -8.17 -38.78
CA LYS A 463 18.80 -9.52 -39.27
C LYS A 463 17.57 -10.37 -39.54
N ALA A 464 16.51 -10.17 -38.76
CA ALA A 464 15.24 -10.84 -39.00
C ALA A 464 14.48 -10.32 -40.24
N GLY A 465 14.95 -9.22 -40.87
CA GLY A 465 14.30 -8.64 -42.02
C GLY A 465 12.95 -7.98 -41.76
N ILE A 466 12.64 -7.69 -40.47
CA ILE A 466 11.33 -7.16 -40.09
C ILE A 466 11.32 -5.64 -40.12
N ARG A 467 12.33 -4.98 -39.51
CA ARG A 467 12.46 -3.51 -39.41
C ARG A 467 13.91 -3.09 -39.31
N ASN A 468 14.23 -1.89 -39.79
CA ASN A 468 15.56 -1.30 -39.63
C ASN A 468 15.67 -0.52 -38.30
N THR A 469 15.45 -1.23 -37.20
CA THR A 469 15.47 -0.69 -35.84
C THR A 469 16.32 -1.57 -34.93
N ASP A 470 16.92 -0.98 -33.93
CA ASP A 470 17.46 -1.71 -32.80
C ASP A 470 16.37 -1.72 -31.72
N ALA A 471 16.09 -2.89 -31.17
CA ALA A 471 15.02 -3.05 -30.19
C ALA A 471 15.52 -3.78 -28.95
N VAL A 472 14.98 -3.38 -27.81
CA VAL A 472 15.18 -4.03 -26.53
C VAL A 472 13.83 -4.38 -25.93
N VAL A 473 13.68 -5.62 -25.49
CA VAL A 473 12.51 -6.06 -24.71
C VAL A 473 12.93 -6.31 -23.28
N ILE A 474 12.27 -5.62 -22.38
CA ILE A 474 12.42 -5.80 -20.93
C ILE A 474 11.19 -6.52 -20.44
N GLN A 475 11.37 -7.57 -19.65
CA GLN A 475 10.29 -8.44 -19.19
C GLN A 475 10.53 -8.93 -17.77
N GLU A 476 9.46 -8.96 -16.97
CA GLU A 476 9.39 -9.63 -15.68
C GLU A 476 8.03 -10.33 -15.54
N VAL A 477 8.02 -11.57 -15.06
CA VAL A 477 6.78 -12.29 -14.75
C VAL A 477 6.73 -12.52 -13.25
N ALA A 478 5.88 -11.79 -12.57
CA ALA A 478 5.82 -11.82 -11.11
C ALA A 478 4.40 -11.54 -10.58
N CYS A 479 4.19 -11.85 -9.32
CA CYS A 479 3.02 -11.44 -8.55
C CYS A 479 3.40 -11.16 -7.09
N LEU A 480 2.56 -10.36 -6.42
CA LEU A 480 2.61 -10.16 -4.98
C LEU A 480 1.44 -10.87 -4.31
N TYR A 481 1.65 -11.37 -3.12
CA TYR A 481 0.56 -11.81 -2.26
C TYR A 481 0.85 -11.54 -0.79
N LEU A 482 -0.22 -11.38 -0.02
CA LEU A 482 -0.17 -11.12 1.40
C LEU A 482 -0.46 -12.41 2.17
N LYS A 483 0.45 -12.76 3.09
CA LYS A 483 0.15 -13.73 4.13
C LYS A 483 -0.66 -13.07 5.21
N TYR A 484 -1.56 -13.81 5.83
CA TYR A 484 -2.38 -13.30 6.94
C TYR A 484 -3.09 -11.99 6.60
N PRO A 485 -4.16 -12.01 5.79
CA PRO A 485 -4.89 -10.83 5.36
C PRO A 485 -5.26 -9.86 6.51
N LYS A 486 -5.53 -10.39 7.71
CA LYS A 486 -5.84 -9.58 8.91
C LYS A 486 -4.65 -8.78 9.47
N ALA A 487 -3.43 -9.08 9.04
CA ALA A 487 -2.25 -8.28 9.38
C ALA A 487 -2.17 -6.97 8.59
N HIS A 488 -2.96 -6.85 7.54
CA HIS A 488 -3.00 -5.71 6.62
C HIS A 488 -4.36 -5.04 6.69
N ALA A 489 -4.37 -3.71 6.56
CA ALA A 489 -5.61 -2.94 6.64
C ALA A 489 -5.71 -1.91 5.52
N ARG A 490 -6.91 -1.80 4.96
CA ARG A 490 -7.30 -0.62 4.17
C ARG A 490 -7.79 0.44 5.13
N MET A 491 -7.32 1.64 4.96
CA MET A 491 -7.67 2.79 5.78
C MET A 491 -8.34 3.82 4.89
N ARG A 492 -9.39 4.44 5.36
CA ARG A 492 -10.08 5.52 4.67
C ARG A 492 -10.45 6.62 5.65
N LEU A 493 -10.26 7.87 5.26
CA LEU A 493 -10.81 9.00 6.01
C LEU A 493 -12.33 8.97 5.99
N ALA A 494 -12.95 9.44 7.07
CA ALA A 494 -14.41 9.53 7.19
C ALA A 494 -15.04 10.20 5.96
N ALA A 495 -16.12 9.62 5.46
CA ALA A 495 -16.82 10.14 4.29
C ALA A 495 -17.46 11.50 4.59
N VAL A 496 -17.18 12.48 3.76
CA VAL A 496 -17.91 13.77 3.82
C VAL A 496 -19.32 13.53 3.30
N PRO A 497 -20.37 13.86 4.07
CA PRO A 497 -21.74 13.72 3.58
C PRO A 497 -21.90 14.54 2.30
N ALA A 498 -22.43 13.91 1.26
CA ALA A 498 -22.72 14.59 0.01
C ALA A 498 -23.57 15.82 0.32
N SER A 499 -23.12 17.01 -0.10
CA SER A 499 -23.91 18.22 0.02
C SER A 499 -25.23 18.00 -0.72
N GLU A 500 -26.36 18.12 -0.02
CA GLU A 500 -27.68 18.18 -0.63
C GLU A 500 -27.70 19.39 -1.58
N GLY A 501 -27.35 19.20 -2.85
CA GLY A 501 -27.24 20.32 -3.78
C GLY A 501 -26.83 20.00 -5.22
N ALA A 502 -26.54 18.76 -5.57
CA ALA A 502 -26.42 18.36 -6.97
C ALA A 502 -27.77 17.83 -7.45
N SER A 503 -28.70 18.76 -7.72
CA SER A 503 -29.86 18.49 -8.55
C SER A 503 -29.37 17.94 -9.89
N THR A 504 -29.57 16.67 -10.11
CA THR A 504 -29.49 16.07 -11.43
C THR A 504 -30.57 16.73 -12.28
N ASN A 505 -30.20 17.71 -13.10
CA ASN A 505 -31.01 18.12 -14.22
C ASN A 505 -31.16 16.89 -15.12
N GLY A 506 -32.30 16.23 -14.96
CA GLY A 506 -32.74 15.19 -15.87
C GLY A 506 -32.96 15.83 -17.23
N ASP A 507 -32.10 15.60 -18.17
CA ASP A 507 -32.34 15.83 -19.58
C ASP A 507 -33.47 14.90 -20.04
N ASN A 508 -34.64 15.49 -20.05
CA ASN A 508 -35.86 14.94 -20.60
C ASN A 508 -35.72 15.01 -22.14
N HIS A 509 -35.08 14.06 -22.77
CA HIS A 509 -35.21 13.88 -24.21
C HIS A 509 -36.52 13.19 -24.50
N GLY A 510 -37.52 14.05 -24.77
CA GLY A 510 -38.78 13.66 -25.33
C GLY A 510 -38.59 12.92 -26.66
N SER A 511 -39.10 11.73 -26.70
CA SER A 511 -39.41 10.99 -27.92
C SER A 511 -40.54 11.74 -28.64
N GLY A 512 -40.23 12.19 -29.84
CA GLY A 512 -41.22 12.73 -30.77
C GLY A 512 -40.95 12.22 -32.18
N VAL A 513 -41.86 11.31 -32.62
CA VAL A 513 -42.20 10.86 -33.98
C VAL A 513 -41.10 10.13 -34.75
#